data_358dc4e17edc041e98f89026357dd398
#
_entry.id   358dc4e17edc041e98f89026357dd398
#
_cell.length_a   1.000
_cell.length_b   1.000
_cell.length_c   1.000
_cell.angle_alpha   90.00
_cell.angle_beta   90.00
_cell.angle_gamma   90.00
#
_symmetry.space_group_name_H-M   'P 1'
#
loop_
_entity.id
_entity.type
_entity.pdbx_description
1 polymer ?
#
loop_
_entity_poly.entity_id
_entity_poly.type
_entity_poly.pdbx_seq_one_letter_code
_entity_poly.pdbx_strand_id
1 'polypeptide(L)'
;MTKYEKISVLARETAKRISANREEWIRYLDVASRLYKYPFEDQILIYAQRPDATACASLEMWNEKMFCWVNRGAKGIALLDGESERPRLRYVFDVTDVHKARRIGRDPFIWHLREEHKEAVLAGLEHIYGSTNDSLSFESRIYEIAAGIAEDFYEEAVDEVIDA
;
A
#
# COMPACT_ATOMS: atom_id res chain seq x y z
N MET A 1 -11.20 -6.16 -26.64
CA MET A 1 -11.01 -5.85 -25.22
C MET A 1 -10.21 -4.57 -25.09
N THR A 2 -10.81 -3.54 -24.50
CA THR A 2 -10.20 -2.22 -24.28
C THR A 2 -9.06 -2.31 -23.25
N LYS A 3 -8.23 -1.27 -23.16
CA LYS A 3 -7.15 -1.23 -22.15
C LYS A 3 -7.73 -1.23 -20.72
N TYR A 4 -8.85 -0.52 -20.51
CA TYR A 4 -9.56 -0.52 -19.24
C TYR A 4 -10.03 -1.92 -18.84
N GLU A 5 -10.68 -2.65 -19.74
CA GLU A 5 -11.12 -4.03 -19.49
C GLU A 5 -9.95 -4.97 -19.14
N LYS A 6 -8.79 -4.80 -19.81
CA LYS A 6 -7.58 -5.58 -19.50
C LYS A 6 -7.09 -5.31 -18.07
N ILE A 7 -7.09 -4.06 -17.61
CA ILE A 7 -6.68 -3.69 -16.26
C ILE A 7 -7.70 -4.19 -15.23
N SER A 8 -9.00 -4.12 -15.52
CA SER A 8 -10.06 -4.68 -14.65
C SER A 8 -9.93 -6.20 -14.49
N VAL A 9 -9.62 -6.92 -15.59
CA VAL A 9 -9.34 -8.36 -15.54
C VAL A 9 -8.10 -8.64 -14.71
N LEU A 10 -7.02 -7.88 -14.93
CA LEU A 10 -5.78 -8.02 -14.16
C LEU A 10 -6.00 -7.87 -12.67
N ALA A 11 -6.79 -6.87 -12.23
CA ALA A 11 -7.13 -6.67 -10.81
C ALA A 11 -7.81 -7.91 -10.22
N ARG A 12 -8.85 -8.41 -10.90
CA ARG A 12 -9.63 -9.57 -10.47
C ARG A 12 -8.80 -10.85 -10.39
N GLU A 13 -8.01 -11.13 -11.40
CA GLU A 13 -7.15 -12.33 -11.44
C GLU A 13 -6.04 -12.24 -10.38
N THR A 14 -5.49 -11.05 -10.14
CA THR A 14 -4.51 -10.85 -9.07
C THR A 14 -5.15 -11.04 -7.70
N ALA A 15 -6.33 -10.47 -7.45
CA ALA A 15 -7.06 -10.67 -6.20
C ALA A 15 -7.31 -12.15 -5.92
N LYS A 16 -7.76 -12.93 -6.92
CA LYS A 16 -7.93 -14.37 -6.78
C LYS A 16 -6.63 -15.10 -6.47
N ARG A 17 -5.54 -14.73 -7.12
CA ARG A 17 -4.23 -15.35 -6.92
C ARG A 17 -3.70 -15.11 -5.51
N ILE A 18 -3.74 -13.88 -5.03
CA ILE A 18 -3.25 -13.54 -3.69
C ILE A 18 -4.10 -14.15 -2.58
N SER A 19 -5.43 -14.28 -2.77
CA SER A 19 -6.33 -14.89 -1.79
C SER A 19 -6.25 -16.43 -1.75
N ALA A 20 -5.78 -17.06 -2.83
CA ALA A 20 -5.68 -18.51 -2.92
C ALA A 20 -4.34 -19.08 -2.43
N ASN A 21 -3.31 -18.24 -2.25
CA ASN A 21 -1.95 -18.68 -1.95
C ASN A 21 -1.34 -17.83 -0.82
N ARG A 22 -0.99 -18.48 0.29
CA ARG A 22 -0.40 -17.82 1.48
C ARG A 22 0.89 -17.05 1.16
N GLU A 23 1.76 -17.60 0.32
CA GLU A 23 3.03 -16.95 -0.02
C GLU A 23 2.80 -15.68 -0.87
N GLU A 24 1.88 -15.76 -1.84
CA GLU A 24 1.47 -14.60 -2.64
C GLU A 24 0.80 -13.52 -1.78
N TRP A 25 -0.01 -13.94 -0.80
CA TRP A 25 -0.62 -13.03 0.16
C TRP A 25 0.43 -12.28 0.98
N ILE A 26 1.44 -12.98 1.51
CA ILE A 26 2.54 -12.35 2.26
C ILE A 26 3.33 -11.37 1.38
N ARG A 27 3.65 -11.74 0.13
CA ARG A 27 4.34 -10.84 -0.81
C ARG A 27 3.51 -9.60 -1.12
N TYR A 28 2.21 -9.78 -1.31
CA TYR A 28 1.29 -8.66 -1.50
C TYR A 28 1.28 -7.74 -0.27
N LEU A 29 1.17 -8.28 0.94
CA LEU A 29 1.16 -7.49 2.18
C LEU A 29 2.45 -6.69 2.37
N ASP A 30 3.61 -7.24 2.00
CA ASP A 30 4.87 -6.51 2.02
C ASP A 30 4.85 -5.27 1.13
N VAL A 31 4.26 -5.36 -0.06
CA VAL A 31 4.08 -4.20 -0.95
C VAL A 31 2.98 -3.27 -0.44
N ALA A 32 1.85 -3.80 0.00
CA ALA A 32 0.72 -3.03 0.51
C ALA A 32 1.09 -2.18 1.73
N SER A 33 1.96 -2.68 2.62
CA SER A 33 2.45 -1.95 3.78
C SER A 33 3.17 -0.63 3.41
N ARG A 34 3.88 -0.61 2.28
CA ARG A 34 4.52 0.59 1.73
C ARG A 34 3.54 1.51 1.00
N LEU A 35 2.45 0.95 0.52
CA LEU A 35 1.43 1.63 -0.29
C LEU A 35 0.14 1.91 0.49
N TYR A 36 0.20 1.96 1.83
CA TYR A 36 -0.97 2.05 2.73
C TYR A 36 -1.92 3.22 2.44
N LYS A 37 -1.46 4.27 1.74
CA LYS A 37 -2.29 5.41 1.32
C LYS A 37 -3.15 5.12 0.10
N TYR A 38 -2.91 4.02 -0.60
CA TYR A 38 -3.71 3.61 -1.75
C TYR A 38 -4.88 2.73 -1.31
N PRO A 39 -6.07 2.87 -1.90
CA PRO A 39 -7.15 1.92 -1.71
C PRO A 39 -6.73 0.50 -2.12
N PHE A 40 -7.39 -0.51 -1.56
CA PHE A 40 -7.07 -1.92 -1.80
C PHE A 40 -7.00 -2.29 -3.29
N GLU A 41 -7.97 -1.82 -4.10
CA GLU A 41 -7.98 -2.08 -5.55
C GLU A 41 -6.75 -1.54 -6.26
N ASP A 42 -6.28 -0.35 -5.88
CA ASP A 42 -5.07 0.26 -6.42
C ASP A 42 -3.82 -0.50 -5.99
N GLN A 43 -3.74 -0.90 -4.71
CA GLN A 43 -2.62 -1.70 -4.20
C GLN A 43 -2.48 -3.02 -4.97
N ILE A 44 -3.60 -3.70 -5.25
CA ILE A 44 -3.62 -4.92 -6.09
C ILE A 44 -3.08 -4.64 -7.48
N LEU A 45 -3.51 -3.54 -8.11
CA LEU A 45 -3.06 -3.18 -9.45
C LEU A 45 -1.60 -2.75 -9.50
N ILE A 46 -1.12 -2.05 -8.47
CA ILE A 46 0.30 -1.70 -8.35
C ILE A 46 1.11 -2.99 -8.18
N TYR A 47 0.74 -3.85 -7.24
CA TYR A 47 1.41 -5.14 -7.01
C TYR A 47 1.46 -6.00 -8.27
N ALA A 48 0.36 -6.09 -9.01
CA ALA A 48 0.28 -6.88 -10.23
C ALA A 48 1.23 -6.42 -11.34
N GLN A 49 1.49 -5.10 -11.43
CA GLN A 49 2.30 -4.49 -12.48
C GLN A 49 3.73 -4.18 -12.02
N ARG A 50 3.92 -3.97 -10.72
CA ARG A 50 5.18 -3.60 -10.09
C ARG A 50 5.30 -4.20 -8.68
N PRO A 51 5.62 -5.51 -8.55
CA PRO A 51 5.68 -6.19 -7.24
C PRO A 51 6.81 -5.70 -6.33
N ASP A 52 7.73 -4.91 -6.84
CA ASP A 52 8.82 -4.25 -6.14
C ASP A 52 8.56 -2.76 -5.84
N ALA A 53 7.36 -2.26 -6.08
CA ALA A 53 7.01 -0.86 -5.84
C ALA A 53 7.25 -0.45 -4.38
N THR A 54 7.80 0.76 -4.20
CA THR A 54 8.14 1.31 -2.88
C THR A 54 7.35 2.56 -2.55
N ALA A 55 7.28 3.53 -3.47
CA ALA A 55 6.53 4.75 -3.28
C ALA A 55 6.01 5.24 -4.63
N CYS A 56 4.72 5.17 -4.83
CA CYS A 56 4.09 5.57 -6.08
C CYS A 56 3.39 6.94 -5.96
N ALA A 57 3.44 7.70 -7.04
CA ALA A 57 2.66 8.94 -7.16
C ALA A 57 2.33 9.25 -8.63
N SER A 58 1.34 10.12 -8.84
CA SER A 58 0.99 10.63 -10.17
C SER A 58 2.13 11.48 -10.76
N LEU A 59 2.11 11.62 -12.08
CA LEU A 59 3.06 12.50 -12.78
C LEU A 59 3.02 13.94 -12.24
N GLU A 60 1.81 14.44 -11.98
CA GLU A 60 1.59 15.76 -11.40
C GLU A 60 2.23 15.91 -10.03
N MET A 61 2.02 14.93 -9.13
CA MET A 61 2.63 14.92 -7.80
C MET A 61 4.17 14.94 -7.90
N TRP A 62 4.75 14.08 -8.75
CA TRP A 62 6.19 14.04 -8.95
C TRP A 62 6.74 15.36 -9.47
N ASN A 63 6.12 15.92 -10.53
CA ASN A 63 6.63 17.13 -11.18
C ASN A 63 6.40 18.40 -10.36
N GLU A 64 5.17 18.61 -9.86
CA GLU A 64 4.77 19.89 -9.27
C GLU A 64 5.06 19.99 -7.77
N LYS A 65 4.94 18.87 -7.03
CA LYS A 65 5.12 18.87 -5.58
C LYS A 65 6.53 18.43 -5.16
N MET A 66 7.07 17.43 -5.85
CA MET A 66 8.38 16.86 -5.52
C MET A 66 9.51 17.45 -6.38
N PHE A 67 9.19 18.12 -7.48
CA PHE A 67 10.16 18.62 -8.47
C PHE A 67 11.09 17.48 -8.96
N CYS A 68 10.47 16.34 -9.20
CA CYS A 68 11.11 15.17 -9.76
C CYS A 68 10.52 14.88 -11.14
N TRP A 69 11.34 14.40 -12.05
CA TRP A 69 10.93 14.12 -13.44
C TRP A 69 10.91 12.62 -13.67
N VAL A 70 9.84 12.14 -14.29
CA VAL A 70 9.74 10.75 -14.71
C VAL A 70 10.80 10.47 -15.79
N ASN A 71 11.53 9.38 -15.63
CA ASN A 71 12.58 8.95 -16.52
C ASN A 71 12.02 8.64 -17.91
N ARG A 72 12.76 9.02 -18.96
CA ARG A 72 12.36 8.70 -20.33
C ARG A 72 12.26 7.19 -20.51
N GLY A 73 11.09 6.71 -20.97
CA GLY A 73 10.82 5.30 -21.18
C GLY A 73 10.27 4.56 -19.96
N ALA A 74 10.13 5.22 -18.82
CA ALA A 74 9.43 4.65 -17.67
C ALA A 74 7.98 4.29 -18.05
N LYS A 75 7.51 3.15 -17.55
CA LYS A 75 6.15 2.68 -17.80
C LYS A 75 5.27 3.01 -16.61
N GLY A 76 4.27 3.87 -16.83
CA GLY A 76 3.29 4.16 -15.80
C GLY A 76 2.47 2.92 -15.43
N ILE A 77 2.26 2.75 -14.14
CA ILE A 77 1.38 1.73 -13.56
C ILE A 77 -0.05 2.22 -13.77
N ALA A 78 -0.87 1.42 -14.46
CA ALA A 78 -2.24 1.76 -14.78
C ALA A 78 -3.18 1.40 -13.64
N LEU A 79 -3.96 2.37 -13.16
CA LEU A 79 -4.99 2.22 -12.15
C LEU A 79 -6.36 2.54 -12.75
N LEU A 80 -7.41 1.98 -12.17
CA LEU A 80 -8.78 2.32 -12.55
C LEU A 80 -9.14 3.69 -11.95
N ASP A 81 -9.74 4.55 -12.75
CA ASP A 81 -10.25 5.84 -12.28
C ASP A 81 -11.74 5.66 -11.94
N GLY A 82 -12.02 5.49 -10.64
CA GLY A 82 -13.37 5.28 -10.11
C GLY A 82 -14.18 6.57 -9.95
N GLU A 83 -13.56 7.75 -10.02
CA GLU A 83 -14.24 9.04 -9.87
C GLU A 83 -14.81 9.58 -11.19
N SER A 84 -14.47 8.95 -12.30
CA SER A 84 -14.88 9.37 -13.63
C SER A 84 -16.23 8.79 -14.05
N GLU A 85 -17.13 9.60 -14.58
CA GLU A 85 -18.40 9.11 -15.17
C GLU A 85 -18.19 8.12 -16.33
N ARG A 86 -17.02 8.13 -16.93
CA ARG A 86 -16.63 7.18 -17.99
C ARG A 86 -15.44 6.35 -17.57
N PRO A 87 -15.39 5.05 -17.92
CA PRO A 87 -14.26 4.18 -17.61
C PRO A 87 -12.95 4.78 -18.13
N ARG A 88 -12.08 5.20 -17.22
CA ARG A 88 -10.76 5.79 -17.51
C ARG A 88 -9.66 5.09 -16.73
N LEU A 89 -8.44 5.27 -17.20
CA LEU A 89 -7.24 4.86 -16.48
C LEU A 89 -6.49 6.10 -16.02
N ARG A 90 -6.00 6.06 -14.79
CA ARG A 90 -4.98 6.97 -14.28
C ARG A 90 -3.65 6.25 -14.15
N TYR A 91 -2.56 6.99 -14.11
CA TYR A 91 -1.22 6.41 -14.09
C TYR A 91 -0.43 6.95 -12.92
N VAL A 92 0.31 6.05 -12.28
CA VAL A 92 1.28 6.38 -11.24
C VAL A 92 2.65 5.84 -11.62
N PHE A 93 3.71 6.42 -11.05
CA PHE A 93 5.10 6.04 -11.26
C PHE A 93 5.75 5.79 -9.92
N ASP A 94 6.56 4.74 -9.83
CA ASP A 94 7.33 4.45 -8.63
C ASP A 94 8.50 5.43 -8.48
N VAL A 95 8.97 5.62 -7.26
CA VAL A 95 10.11 6.48 -6.95
C VAL A 95 11.38 6.11 -7.71
N THR A 96 11.55 4.84 -8.06
CA THR A 96 12.69 4.36 -8.86
C THR A 96 12.62 4.76 -10.33
N ASP A 97 11.45 5.19 -10.79
CA ASP A 97 11.20 5.66 -12.15
C ASP A 97 11.38 7.18 -12.31
N VAL A 98 11.80 7.89 -11.26
CA VAL A 98 11.94 9.35 -11.29
C VAL A 98 13.36 9.78 -10.90
N HIS A 99 13.72 10.99 -11.31
CA HIS A 99 14.96 11.65 -10.89
C HIS A 99 14.68 13.09 -10.46
N LYS A 100 15.49 13.60 -9.55
CA LYS A 100 15.38 14.97 -9.05
C LYS A 100 15.76 16.01 -10.12
N ALA A 101 15.05 17.11 -10.14
CA ALA A 101 15.55 18.31 -10.76
C ALA A 101 16.83 18.80 -10.02
N ARG A 102 17.87 19.13 -10.75
CA ARG A 102 19.25 19.36 -10.21
C ARG A 102 19.32 20.36 -9.04
N ARG A 103 18.44 21.34 -8.95
CA ARG A 103 18.51 22.42 -7.95
C ARG A 103 17.39 22.40 -6.92
N ILE A 104 16.21 21.89 -7.25
CA ILE A 104 14.98 22.03 -6.45
C ILE A 104 14.26 20.72 -6.16
N GLY A 105 14.73 19.61 -6.73
CA GLY A 105 14.09 18.30 -6.53
C GLY A 105 14.18 17.85 -5.07
N ARG A 106 13.05 17.40 -4.56
CA ARG A 106 12.93 16.85 -3.20
C ARG A 106 13.20 15.37 -3.19
N ASP A 107 13.87 14.87 -2.17
CA ASP A 107 13.89 13.43 -1.91
C ASP A 107 12.51 13.02 -1.43
N PRO A 108 11.91 11.97 -2.04
CA PRO A 108 10.74 11.35 -1.45
C PRO A 108 11.15 10.81 -0.09
N PHE A 109 10.51 11.31 0.96
CA PHE A 109 10.76 10.79 2.30
C PHE A 109 10.06 9.44 2.42
N ILE A 110 10.85 8.37 2.33
CA ILE A 110 10.41 7.03 2.65
C ILE A 110 10.78 6.80 4.11
N TRP A 111 9.74 6.77 4.95
CA TRP A 111 9.95 6.55 6.37
C TRP A 111 10.34 5.10 6.64
N HIS A 112 11.41 4.92 7.38
CA HIS A 112 11.86 3.62 7.87
C HIS A 112 11.84 3.61 9.39
N LEU A 113 11.29 2.57 9.97
CA LEU A 113 11.36 2.34 11.40
C LEU A 113 12.81 2.07 11.79
N ARG A 114 13.40 2.93 12.63
CA ARG A 114 14.73 2.76 13.21
C ARG A 114 14.59 2.35 14.67
N GLU A 115 15.68 1.85 15.27
CA GLU A 115 15.69 1.46 16.69
C GLU A 115 15.21 2.61 17.60
N GLU A 116 15.67 3.82 17.34
CA GLU A 116 15.29 5.04 18.08
C GLU A 116 13.79 5.38 18.04
N HIS A 117 13.03 4.82 17.08
CA HIS A 117 11.61 5.08 16.92
C HIS A 117 10.74 4.01 17.60
N LYS A 118 11.28 2.82 17.87
CA LYS A 118 10.51 1.65 18.30
C LYS A 118 9.72 1.89 19.56
N GLU A 119 10.35 2.49 20.58
CA GLU A 119 9.70 2.77 21.86
C GLU A 119 8.53 3.74 21.71
N ALA A 120 8.72 4.84 21.00
CA ALA A 120 7.68 5.84 20.77
C ALA A 120 6.51 5.29 19.92
N VAL A 121 6.81 4.48 18.91
CA VAL A 121 5.78 3.83 18.08
C VAL A 121 4.98 2.84 18.91
N LEU A 122 5.65 1.99 19.67
CA LEU A 122 4.99 1.01 20.52
C LEU A 122 4.09 1.67 21.57
N ALA A 123 4.59 2.68 22.28
CA ALA A 123 3.80 3.43 23.27
C ALA A 123 2.56 4.09 22.63
N GLY A 124 2.70 4.62 21.40
CA GLY A 124 1.58 5.16 20.65
C GLY A 124 0.53 4.12 20.26
N LEU A 125 0.96 2.94 19.85
CA LEU A 125 0.05 1.85 19.51
C LEU A 125 -0.65 1.28 20.75
N GLU A 126 0.09 1.06 21.85
CA GLU A 126 -0.48 0.58 23.11
C GLU A 126 -1.46 1.56 23.75
N HIS A 127 -1.25 2.85 23.55
CA HIS A 127 -2.21 3.87 24.00
C HIS A 127 -3.57 3.73 23.28
N ILE A 128 -3.58 3.29 22.03
CA ILE A 128 -4.80 3.15 21.21
C ILE A 128 -5.43 1.76 21.37
N TYR A 129 -4.62 0.72 21.35
CA TYR A 129 -5.08 -0.68 21.21
C TYR A 129 -4.90 -1.51 22.49
N GLY A 130 -4.34 -0.93 23.55
CA GLY A 130 -4.11 -1.64 24.80
C GLY A 130 -2.66 -2.09 25.00
N SER A 131 -2.30 -2.30 26.26
CA SER A 131 -0.95 -2.68 26.65
C SER A 131 -0.63 -4.12 26.26
N THR A 132 0.59 -4.35 25.83
CA THR A 132 1.14 -5.68 25.52
C THR A 132 2.07 -6.18 26.64
N ASN A 133 2.54 -7.41 26.54
CA ASN A 133 3.45 -8.00 27.51
C ASN A 133 4.88 -7.42 27.37
N ASP A 134 5.34 -6.67 28.38
CA ASP A 134 6.65 -6.00 28.42
C ASP A 134 7.86 -6.95 28.31
N SER A 135 7.69 -8.24 28.58
CA SER A 135 8.76 -9.22 28.46
C SER A 135 9.01 -9.69 27.03
N LEU A 136 8.15 -9.31 26.09
CA LEU A 136 8.26 -9.68 24.67
C LEU A 136 9.13 -8.72 23.88
N SER A 137 9.66 -9.20 22.75
CA SER A 137 10.36 -8.32 21.78
C SER A 137 9.41 -7.30 21.16
N PHE A 138 9.96 -6.21 20.62
CA PHE A 138 9.17 -5.20 19.90
C PHE A 138 8.30 -5.83 18.81
N GLU A 139 8.86 -6.72 18.01
CA GLU A 139 8.17 -7.39 16.91
C GLU A 139 7.01 -8.26 17.43
N SER A 140 7.20 -8.95 18.53
CA SER A 140 6.16 -9.79 19.17
C SER A 140 5.02 -8.95 19.73
N ARG A 141 5.32 -7.80 20.34
CA ARG A 141 4.32 -6.86 20.86
C ARG A 141 3.50 -6.24 19.72
N ILE A 142 4.14 -5.86 18.60
CA ILE A 142 3.42 -5.40 17.40
C ILE A 142 2.51 -6.50 16.85
N TYR A 143 2.97 -7.75 16.86
CA TYR A 143 2.16 -8.89 16.43
C TYR A 143 0.93 -9.11 17.33
N GLU A 144 1.06 -9.00 18.64
CA GLU A 144 -0.07 -9.09 19.59
C GLU A 144 -1.13 -8.00 19.28
N ILE A 145 -0.70 -6.75 19.10
CA ILE A 145 -1.60 -5.66 18.74
C ILE A 145 -2.31 -5.94 17.42
N ALA A 146 -1.57 -6.35 16.40
CA ALA A 146 -2.14 -6.65 15.09
C ALA A 146 -3.11 -7.84 15.11
N ALA A 147 -2.84 -8.86 15.91
CA ALA A 147 -3.72 -10.01 16.11
C ALA A 147 -5.02 -9.58 16.81
N GLY A 148 -4.93 -8.79 17.88
CA GLY A 148 -6.12 -8.25 18.56
C GLY A 148 -7.01 -7.42 17.65
N ILE A 149 -6.44 -6.52 16.86
CA ILE A 149 -7.20 -5.74 15.86
C ILE A 149 -7.89 -6.68 14.85
N ALA A 150 -7.23 -7.73 14.39
CA ALA A 150 -7.81 -8.67 13.44
C ALA A 150 -8.94 -9.49 14.05
N GLU A 151 -8.84 -9.86 15.32
CA GLU A 151 -9.90 -10.56 16.06
C GLU A 151 -11.13 -9.67 16.24
N ASP A 152 -10.96 -8.41 16.64
CA ASP A 152 -12.05 -7.44 16.79
C ASP A 152 -12.82 -7.26 15.47
N PHE A 153 -12.11 -7.08 14.35
CA PHE A 153 -12.75 -6.99 13.03
C PHE A 153 -13.49 -8.27 12.62
N TYR A 154 -12.96 -9.43 12.99
CA TYR A 154 -13.62 -10.69 12.68
C TYR A 154 -14.92 -10.87 13.47
N GLU A 155 -14.93 -10.52 14.75
CA GLU A 155 -16.12 -10.59 15.61
C GLU A 155 -17.20 -9.62 15.12
N GLU A 156 -16.86 -8.36 14.80
CA GLU A 156 -17.81 -7.40 14.22
C GLU A 156 -18.44 -7.92 12.91
N ALA A 157 -17.64 -8.48 12.00
CA ALA A 157 -18.12 -9.00 10.73
C ALA A 157 -19.05 -10.23 10.90
N VAL A 158 -18.82 -11.06 11.93
CA VAL A 158 -19.67 -12.22 12.24
C VAL A 158 -21.01 -11.76 12.81
N ASP A 159 -21.02 -10.77 13.70
CA ASP A 159 -22.23 -10.24 14.32
C ASP A 159 -23.13 -9.56 13.26
N GLU A 160 -22.57 -8.80 12.32
CA GLU A 160 -23.33 -8.22 11.20
C GLU A 160 -24.02 -9.29 10.31
N VAL A 161 -23.40 -10.44 10.13
CA VAL A 161 -23.98 -11.55 9.33
C VAL A 161 -25.08 -12.29 10.09
N ILE A 162 -25.02 -12.35 11.41
CA ILE A 162 -26.03 -13.03 12.25
C ILE A 162 -27.30 -12.17 12.37
N ASP A 163 -27.16 -10.84 12.36
CA ASP A 163 -28.27 -9.90 12.51
C ASP A 163 -28.97 -9.54 11.17
N ALA A 164 -28.48 -10.03 10.02
CA ALA A 164 -29.01 -9.80 8.68
C ALA A 164 -29.90 -10.94 8.17
#